data_89bebcdbe5d315d9c9ed6c8027ad5820
#
_entry.id   89bebcdbe5d315d9c9ed6c8027ad5820
#
_cell.length_a   1.000
_cell.length_b   1.000
_cell.length_c   1.000
_cell.angle_alpha   90.00
_cell.angle_beta   90.00
_cell.angle_gamma   90.00
#
_symmetry.space_group_name_H-M   'P 1'
#
loop_
_entity.id
_entity.type
_entity.pdbx_description
1 polymer ?
#
loop_
_entity_poly.entity_id
_entity_poly.type
_entity_poly.pdbx_seq_one_letter_code
_entity_poly.pdbx_strand_id
1 'polypeptide(L)'
;MTRACAPYLKKSGNGRVVNISAFIGLSAEGSSIAHATAKAALIHLNRCLAVALAPDVTVNSVAPGLMDGTTMFNRISADNTEAAKQRAVLKRHSSLSDVADQVLTFCRADTVTGQVLVIDGGIVFH
;
A
#
# COMPACT_ATOMS: atom_id res chain seq x y z
N MET A 1 11.12 2.22 11.92
CA MET A 1 9.88 2.44 12.69
C MET A 1 9.34 1.12 13.24
N THR A 2 8.86 0.16 12.47
CA THR A 2 8.24 -1.09 12.95
C THR A 2 9.08 -1.84 13.99
N ARG A 3 10.39 -1.98 13.79
CA ARG A 3 11.29 -2.62 14.78
C ARG A 3 11.23 -1.95 16.15
N ALA A 4 11.23 -0.62 16.20
CA ALA A 4 11.19 0.12 17.47
C ALA A 4 9.82 0.02 18.16
N CYS A 5 8.73 -0.10 17.37
CA CYS A 5 7.36 -0.21 17.89
C CYS A 5 6.97 -1.67 18.25
N ALA A 6 7.68 -2.67 17.74
CA ALA A 6 7.31 -4.08 17.88
C ALA A 6 7.07 -4.52 19.35
N PRO A 7 7.90 -4.17 20.35
CA PRO A 7 7.63 -4.55 21.73
C PRO A 7 6.31 -4.00 22.28
N TYR A 8 5.97 -2.76 21.91
CA TYR A 8 4.75 -2.09 22.33
C TYR A 8 3.52 -2.67 21.63
N LEU A 9 3.63 -2.94 20.31
CA LEU A 9 2.58 -3.59 19.53
C LEU A 9 2.25 -4.97 20.10
N LYS A 10 3.27 -5.78 20.41
CA LYS A 10 3.06 -7.10 21.02
C LYS A 10 2.39 -6.98 22.38
N LYS A 11 2.86 -6.05 23.23
CA LYS A 11 2.30 -5.84 24.58
C LYS A 11 0.85 -5.35 24.57
N SER A 12 0.41 -4.67 23.50
CA SER A 12 -0.95 -4.13 23.42
C SER A 12 -2.04 -5.21 23.34
N GLY A 13 -1.70 -6.43 22.94
CA GLY A 13 -2.65 -7.52 22.70
C GLY A 13 -3.52 -7.32 21.45
N ASN A 14 -3.34 -6.22 20.72
CA ASN A 14 -4.08 -5.89 19.48
C ASN A 14 -3.20 -5.10 18.51
N GLY A 15 -1.97 -5.56 18.30
CA GLY A 15 -1.00 -4.88 17.45
C GLY A 15 -1.42 -4.91 15.97
N ARG A 16 -1.38 -3.75 15.32
CA ARG A 16 -1.69 -3.61 13.89
C ARG A 16 -0.63 -2.76 13.20
N VAL A 17 -0.16 -3.22 12.05
CA VAL A 17 0.74 -2.48 11.16
C VAL A 17 0.10 -2.45 9.78
N VAL A 18 -0.07 -1.26 9.22
CA VAL A 18 -0.50 -1.09 7.83
C VAL A 18 0.55 -0.27 7.09
N ASN A 19 1.18 -0.88 6.10
CA ASN A 19 2.16 -0.24 5.24
C ASN A 19 1.48 0.38 4.02
N ILE A 20 1.88 1.59 3.63
CA ILE A 20 1.44 2.20 2.38
C ILE A 20 2.52 1.94 1.32
N SER A 21 2.30 0.89 0.53
CA SER A 21 3.15 0.58 -0.61
C SER A 21 2.73 1.39 -1.85
N ALA A 22 2.73 0.80 -3.02
CA ALA A 22 2.17 1.36 -4.25
C ALA A 22 2.01 0.26 -5.29
N PHE A 23 1.06 0.41 -6.22
CA PHE A 23 0.84 -0.52 -7.32
C PHE A 23 2.10 -0.77 -8.17
N ILE A 24 2.96 0.26 -8.33
CA ILE A 24 4.22 0.15 -9.07
C ILE A 24 5.23 -0.82 -8.45
N GLY A 25 5.06 -1.21 -7.19
CA GLY A 25 5.84 -2.28 -6.56
C GLY A 25 5.43 -3.68 -7.03
N LEU A 26 4.32 -3.81 -7.76
CA LEU A 26 3.81 -5.05 -8.33
C LEU A 26 3.92 -5.08 -9.87
N SER A 27 4.36 -3.99 -10.48
CA SER A 27 4.53 -3.87 -11.92
C SER A 27 5.95 -3.39 -12.27
N ALA A 28 6.36 -3.62 -13.51
CA ALA A 28 7.64 -3.12 -14.02
C ALA A 28 7.53 -1.68 -14.58
N GLU A 29 6.50 -0.95 -14.22
CA GLU A 29 6.19 0.39 -14.71
C GLU A 29 6.46 1.46 -13.65
N GLY A 30 6.52 2.71 -14.08
CA GLY A 30 6.69 3.85 -13.19
C GLY A 30 7.76 4.82 -13.67
N SER A 31 7.73 6.04 -13.16
CA SER A 31 8.67 7.11 -13.51
C SER A 31 10.06 6.96 -12.91
N SER A 32 10.25 6.02 -11.96
CA SER A 32 11.51 5.85 -11.24
C SER A 32 11.73 4.40 -10.83
N ILE A 33 12.80 3.80 -11.35
CA ILE A 33 13.24 2.45 -10.97
C ILE A 33 13.48 2.36 -9.46
N ALA A 34 14.13 3.36 -8.86
CA ALA A 34 14.39 3.38 -7.42
C ALA A 34 13.08 3.37 -6.60
N HIS A 35 12.07 4.13 -7.03
CA HIS A 35 10.78 4.15 -6.35
C HIS A 35 10.07 2.79 -6.49
N ALA A 36 9.98 2.24 -7.69
CA ALA A 36 9.36 0.95 -7.93
C ALA A 36 10.03 -0.16 -7.11
N THR A 37 11.37 -0.23 -7.14
CA THR A 37 12.15 -1.20 -6.36
C THR A 37 11.93 -1.03 -4.85
N ALA A 38 11.92 0.20 -4.34
CA ALA A 38 11.65 0.45 -2.92
C ALA A 38 10.24 0.00 -2.51
N LYS A 39 9.23 0.21 -3.36
CA LYS A 39 7.85 -0.22 -3.08
C LYS A 39 7.69 -1.74 -3.21
N ALA A 40 8.40 -2.39 -4.13
CA ALA A 40 8.46 -3.86 -4.20
C ALA A 40 9.12 -4.45 -2.94
N ALA A 41 10.23 -3.86 -2.50
CA ALA A 41 10.88 -4.26 -1.25
C ALA A 41 9.95 -4.09 -0.03
N LEU A 42 9.17 -3.00 0.03
CA LEU A 42 8.19 -2.78 1.11
C LEU A 42 7.07 -3.82 1.10
N ILE A 43 6.59 -4.23 -0.08
CA ILE A 43 5.60 -5.28 -0.24
C ILE A 43 6.15 -6.62 0.28
N HIS A 44 7.39 -6.95 -0.06
CA HIS A 44 8.00 -8.18 0.44
C HIS A 44 8.27 -8.10 1.96
N LEU A 45 8.79 -6.97 2.44
CA LEU A 45 9.00 -6.71 3.87
C LEU A 45 7.69 -6.87 4.67
N ASN A 46 6.55 -6.45 4.12
CA ASN A 46 5.24 -6.63 4.73
C ASN A 46 4.97 -8.10 5.07
N ARG A 47 5.25 -9.00 4.15
CA ARG A 47 5.09 -10.46 4.34
C ARG A 47 6.05 -11.01 5.38
N CYS A 48 7.32 -10.60 5.34
CA CYS A 48 8.32 -10.99 6.32
C CYS A 48 7.95 -10.53 7.74
N LEU A 49 7.44 -9.29 7.87
CA LEU A 49 6.99 -8.76 9.17
C LEU A 49 5.74 -9.47 9.68
N ALA A 50 4.82 -9.85 8.80
CA ALA A 50 3.64 -10.64 9.19
C ALA A 50 4.03 -11.96 9.85
N VAL A 51 5.05 -12.63 9.33
CA VAL A 51 5.58 -13.88 9.93
C VAL A 51 6.33 -13.58 11.22
N ALA A 52 7.21 -12.58 11.23
CA ALA A 52 8.09 -12.28 12.37
C ALA A 52 7.35 -11.74 13.60
N LEU A 53 6.20 -11.10 13.42
CA LEU A 53 5.42 -10.47 14.49
C LEU A 53 4.20 -11.28 14.92
N ALA A 54 3.90 -12.38 14.22
CA ALA A 54 2.85 -13.31 14.62
C ALA A 54 3.19 -13.97 15.96
N PRO A 55 2.18 -14.42 16.76
CA PRO A 55 0.74 -14.24 16.52
C PRO A 55 0.19 -12.89 17.03
N ASP A 56 1.02 -12.04 17.63
CA ASP A 56 0.58 -10.88 18.43
C ASP A 56 0.20 -9.66 17.58
N VAL A 57 0.73 -9.57 16.34
CA VAL A 57 0.58 -8.39 15.48
C VAL A 57 0.21 -8.81 14.07
N THR A 58 -0.84 -8.22 13.51
CA THR A 58 -1.12 -8.33 12.08
C THR A 58 -0.34 -7.26 11.29
N VAL A 59 0.13 -7.61 10.11
CA VAL A 59 0.87 -6.69 9.24
C VAL A 59 0.32 -6.79 7.83
N ASN A 60 -0.27 -5.71 7.31
CA ASN A 60 -0.86 -5.66 5.98
C ASN A 60 -0.37 -4.44 5.21
N SER A 61 -0.65 -4.39 3.94
CA SER A 61 -0.26 -3.28 3.06
C SER A 61 -1.41 -2.85 2.16
N VAL A 62 -1.54 -1.55 1.96
CA VAL A 62 -2.35 -0.97 0.91
C VAL A 62 -1.41 -0.45 -0.18
N ALA A 63 -1.72 -0.75 -1.44
CA ALA A 63 -0.93 -0.39 -2.61
C ALA A 63 -1.74 0.54 -3.53
N PRO A 64 -1.76 1.86 -3.26
CA PRO A 64 -2.51 2.80 -4.07
C PRO A 64 -1.89 3.01 -5.45
N GLY A 65 -2.74 3.43 -6.39
CA GLY A 65 -2.34 4.10 -7.63
C GLY A 65 -2.03 5.58 -7.41
N LEU A 66 -2.18 6.39 -8.46
CA LEU A 66 -2.10 7.84 -8.33
C LEU A 66 -3.35 8.35 -7.59
N MET A 67 -3.12 9.21 -6.59
CA MET A 67 -4.17 9.79 -5.76
C MET A 67 -4.25 11.30 -5.99
N ASP A 68 -5.36 11.77 -6.50
CA ASP A 68 -5.62 13.20 -6.69
C ASP A 68 -5.45 13.97 -5.36
N GLY A 69 -4.96 15.21 -5.46
CA GLY A 69 -4.79 16.10 -4.32
C GLY A 69 -3.57 15.83 -3.44
N THR A 70 -2.72 14.85 -3.80
CA THR A 70 -1.46 14.60 -3.09
C THR A 70 -0.31 15.41 -3.65
N THR A 71 0.69 15.70 -2.83
CA THR A 71 1.92 16.38 -3.28
C THR A 71 2.63 15.58 -4.40
N MET A 72 2.59 14.25 -4.34
CA MET A 72 3.15 13.40 -5.38
C MET A 72 2.41 13.59 -6.70
N PHE A 73 1.09 13.58 -6.68
CA PHE A 73 0.26 13.79 -7.87
C PHE A 73 0.55 15.13 -8.54
N ASN A 74 0.66 16.21 -7.76
CA ASN A 74 0.91 17.56 -8.26
C ASN A 74 2.32 17.74 -8.88
N ARG A 75 3.23 16.78 -8.70
CA ARG A 75 4.57 16.77 -9.31
C ARG A 75 4.63 16.01 -10.64
N ILE A 76 3.57 15.33 -11.00
CA ILE A 76 3.46 14.56 -12.24
C ILE A 76 2.80 15.44 -13.30
N SER A 77 3.27 15.39 -14.54
CA SER A 77 2.66 16.15 -15.62
C SER A 77 1.20 15.71 -15.86
N ALA A 78 0.37 16.65 -16.33
CA ALA A 78 -1.03 16.39 -16.64
C ALA A 78 -1.21 15.24 -17.64
N ASP A 79 -0.35 15.18 -18.67
CA ASP A 79 -0.39 14.10 -19.66
C ASP A 79 -0.14 12.72 -19.05
N ASN A 80 0.80 12.63 -18.11
CA ASN A 80 1.11 11.36 -17.43
C ASN A 80 0.02 10.95 -16.44
N THR A 81 -0.59 11.91 -15.74
CA THR A 81 -1.72 11.61 -14.86
C THR A 81 -2.94 11.15 -15.65
N GLU A 82 -3.26 11.81 -16.76
CA GLU A 82 -4.35 11.40 -17.64
C GLU A 82 -4.06 10.04 -18.29
N ALA A 83 -2.85 9.80 -18.77
CA ALA A 83 -2.46 8.49 -19.30
C ALA A 83 -2.65 7.36 -18.25
N ALA A 84 -2.25 7.59 -17.02
CA ALA A 84 -2.46 6.63 -15.94
C ALA A 84 -3.96 6.37 -15.69
N LYS A 85 -4.79 7.41 -15.66
CA LYS A 85 -6.24 7.31 -15.55
C LYS A 85 -6.86 6.50 -16.70
N GLN A 86 -6.41 6.73 -17.93
CA GLN A 86 -6.91 6.01 -19.11
C GLN A 86 -6.51 4.52 -19.11
N ARG A 87 -5.43 4.17 -18.45
CA ARG A 87 -5.02 2.76 -18.27
C ARG A 87 -5.86 2.03 -17.25
N ALA A 88 -6.35 2.72 -16.22
CA ALA A 88 -7.23 2.12 -15.24
C ALA A 88 -8.53 1.62 -15.87
N VAL A 89 -8.97 0.40 -15.51
CA VAL A 89 -10.24 -0.16 -16.01
C VAL A 89 -11.42 0.74 -15.64
N LEU A 90 -11.40 1.30 -14.44
CA LEU A 90 -12.45 2.20 -13.96
C LEU A 90 -12.32 3.63 -14.49
N LYS A 91 -11.29 3.96 -15.27
CA LYS A 91 -11.02 5.33 -15.77
C LYS A 91 -11.00 6.38 -14.67
N ARG A 92 -10.44 6.01 -13.52
CA ARG A 92 -10.35 6.85 -12.31
C ARG A 92 -9.00 6.69 -11.65
N HIS A 93 -8.54 7.74 -10.97
CA HIS A 93 -7.44 7.65 -10.03
C HIS A 93 -7.89 7.00 -8.73
N SER A 94 -6.94 6.62 -7.90
CA SER A 94 -7.23 6.09 -6.57
C SER A 94 -7.83 7.18 -5.68
N SER A 95 -8.88 6.83 -4.95
CA SER A 95 -9.51 7.73 -3.99
C SER A 95 -8.75 7.73 -2.67
N LEU A 96 -8.51 8.91 -2.09
CA LEU A 96 -7.95 9.04 -0.74
C LEU A 96 -8.84 8.39 0.32
N SER A 97 -10.18 8.51 0.16
CA SER A 97 -11.15 7.88 1.05
C SER A 97 -11.06 6.35 0.99
N ASP A 98 -11.03 5.78 -0.22
CA ASP A 98 -10.94 4.31 -0.37
C ASP A 98 -9.66 3.76 0.28
N VAL A 99 -8.53 4.47 0.11
CA VAL A 99 -7.27 4.09 0.76
C VAL A 99 -7.38 4.16 2.28
N ALA A 100 -7.96 5.24 2.82
CA ALA A 100 -8.15 5.40 4.27
C ALA A 100 -9.07 4.33 4.85
N ASP A 101 -10.18 4.04 4.18
CA ASP A 101 -11.15 3.02 4.61
C ASP A 101 -10.53 1.63 4.63
N GLN A 102 -9.67 1.30 3.67
CA GLN A 102 -8.97 0.02 3.68
C GLN A 102 -7.91 -0.07 4.77
N VAL A 103 -7.22 1.03 5.09
CA VAL A 103 -6.33 1.07 6.26
C VAL A 103 -7.11 0.79 7.54
N LEU A 104 -8.27 1.44 7.73
CA LEU A 104 -9.14 1.19 8.89
C LEU A 104 -9.68 -0.25 8.91
N THR A 105 -10.01 -0.81 7.75
CA THR A 105 -10.44 -2.21 7.63
C THR A 105 -9.34 -3.16 8.09
N PHE A 106 -8.10 -2.98 7.67
CA PHE A 106 -6.97 -3.78 8.15
C PHE A 106 -6.69 -3.57 9.65
N CYS A 107 -6.92 -2.38 10.18
CA CYS A 107 -6.80 -2.13 11.62
C CYS A 107 -7.87 -2.83 12.46
N ARG A 108 -9.01 -3.19 11.88
CA ARG A 108 -10.12 -3.89 12.54
C ARG A 108 -10.11 -5.41 12.34
N ALA A 109 -9.36 -5.89 11.33
CA ALA A 109 -9.35 -7.30 10.97
C ALA A 109 -8.46 -8.12 11.93
N ASP A 110 -8.99 -9.22 12.44
CA ASP A 110 -8.27 -10.10 13.38
C ASP A 110 -7.52 -11.25 12.71
N THR A 111 -7.99 -11.71 11.56
CA THR A 111 -7.46 -12.90 10.88
C THR A 111 -6.81 -12.59 9.53
N VAL A 112 -6.60 -11.30 9.22
CA VAL A 112 -5.96 -10.85 7.98
C VAL A 112 -4.56 -10.36 8.28
N THR A 113 -3.56 -11.03 7.73
CA THR A 113 -2.15 -10.64 7.84
C THR A 113 -1.36 -11.02 6.59
N GLY A 114 -0.27 -10.31 6.31
CA GLY A 114 0.59 -10.55 5.15
C GLY A 114 0.01 -10.10 3.82
N GLN A 115 -1.19 -9.52 3.81
CA GLN A 115 -1.90 -9.18 2.58
C GLN A 115 -1.47 -7.84 2.00
N VAL A 116 -1.64 -7.73 0.68
CA VAL A 116 -1.45 -6.49 -0.07
C VAL A 116 -2.73 -6.22 -0.85
N LEU A 117 -3.39 -5.12 -0.58
CA LEU A 117 -4.58 -4.71 -1.32
C LEU A 117 -4.25 -3.58 -2.27
N VAL A 118 -4.45 -3.80 -3.55
CA VAL A 118 -4.26 -2.79 -4.60
C VAL A 118 -5.51 -1.93 -4.72
N ILE A 119 -5.30 -0.60 -4.76
CA ILE A 119 -6.35 0.40 -4.98
C ILE A 119 -5.86 1.34 -6.08
N ASP A 120 -6.02 0.97 -7.33
CA ASP A 120 -5.45 1.67 -8.48
C ASP A 120 -6.45 1.87 -9.65
N GLY A 121 -7.73 1.59 -9.40
CA GLY A 121 -8.76 1.64 -10.44
C GLY A 121 -8.68 0.48 -11.45
N GLY A 122 -7.90 -0.55 -11.16
CA GLY A 122 -7.72 -1.71 -12.02
C GLY A 122 -6.64 -1.50 -13.08
N ILE A 123 -5.47 -0.99 -12.68
CA ILE A 123 -4.27 -0.92 -13.53
C ILE A 123 -3.49 -2.23 -13.43
N VAL A 124 -3.35 -2.76 -12.20
CA VAL A 124 -2.59 -3.98 -11.93
C VAL A 124 -3.48 -5.02 -11.26
N PHE A 125 -3.44 -6.23 -11.78
CA PHE A 125 -4.05 -7.43 -11.19
C PHE A 125 -2.92 -8.39 -10.77
N HIS A 126 -3.01 -9.01 -9.59
CA HIS A 126 -1.99 -9.92 -9.05
C HIS A 126 -2.62 -11.10 -8.29
#